data_ebc419c8b8e7e0975aa12e7c9b31bc7f
#
_entry.id   ebc419c8b8e7e0975aa12e7c9b31bc7f
#
_cell.length_a   1.000
_cell.length_b   1.000
_cell.length_c   1.000
_cell.angle_alpha   90.00
_cell.angle_beta   90.00
_cell.angle_gamma   90.00
#
_symmetry.space_group_name_H-M   'P 1'
#
loop_
_entity.id
_entity.type
_entity.pdbx_description
1 polymer ?
#
loop_
_entity_poly.entity_id
_entity_poly.type
_entity_poly.pdbx_seq_one_letter_code
_entity_poly.pdbx_strand_id
1 'polypeptide(L)'
;ILTFDDGYRSMYDFVMPELIKREMVASFFIITDKFNHSGYVNESMIQEMHRNGMEIASHSHSHCDLRNADLEIELNQSKTLLENIINDNVYSFCYPCGLYDKNTIDYLAKCGYKVAITVNYGEALINQNIYELKRIRINREDQIETFSKKVAPPGKP
;
A
#
# COMPACT_ATOMS: atom_id res chain seq x y z
N ILE A 1 2.76 -10.99 3.97
CA ILE A 1 2.18 -9.69 4.33
C ILE A 1 0.96 -9.47 3.44
N LEU A 2 -0.14 -9.03 4.03
CA LEU A 2 -1.33 -8.59 3.30
C LEU A 2 -1.19 -7.11 2.96
N THR A 3 -1.63 -6.73 1.76
CA THR A 3 -1.61 -5.34 1.29
C THR A 3 -2.95 -4.95 0.71
N PHE A 4 -3.40 -3.73 0.98
CA PHE A 4 -4.66 -3.18 0.49
C PHE A 4 -4.41 -1.78 -0.08
N ASP A 5 -4.83 -1.55 -1.31
CA ASP A 5 -4.60 -0.29 -2.04
C ASP A 5 -5.83 0.63 -1.98
N ASP A 6 -5.62 1.91 -2.33
CA ASP A 6 -6.60 2.97 -2.57
C ASP A 6 -7.17 3.65 -1.31
N GLY A 7 -7.22 3.01 -0.15
CA GLY A 7 -7.77 3.62 1.06
C GLY A 7 -9.31 3.66 1.10
N TYR A 8 -9.98 2.69 0.49
CA TYR A 8 -11.44 2.59 0.57
C TYR A 8 -11.93 2.40 2.01
N ARG A 9 -13.06 3.02 2.35
CA ARG A 9 -13.70 2.92 3.66
C ARG A 9 -14.01 1.47 4.07
N SER A 10 -14.30 0.61 3.10
CA SER A 10 -14.54 -0.82 3.35
C SER A 10 -13.34 -1.54 4.01
N MET A 11 -12.13 -1.01 3.85
CA MET A 11 -10.95 -1.55 4.52
C MET A 11 -11.01 -1.33 6.03
N TYR A 12 -11.52 -0.17 6.45
CA TYR A 12 -11.77 0.12 7.86
C TYR A 12 -13.00 -0.61 8.39
N ASP A 13 -14.13 -0.55 7.67
CA ASP A 13 -15.41 -1.09 8.15
C ASP A 13 -15.42 -2.64 8.23
N PHE A 14 -14.69 -3.33 7.34
CA PHE A 14 -14.77 -4.80 7.23
C PHE A 14 -13.42 -5.51 7.35
N VAL A 15 -12.35 -5.00 6.75
CA VAL A 15 -11.06 -5.70 6.71
C VAL A 15 -10.35 -5.60 8.06
N MET A 16 -10.21 -4.39 8.61
CA MET A 16 -9.50 -4.18 9.86
C MET A 16 -10.10 -4.99 11.03
N PRO A 17 -11.42 -5.03 11.27
CA PRO A 17 -12.00 -5.84 12.34
C PRO A 17 -11.71 -7.34 12.20
N GLU A 18 -11.72 -7.86 10.96
CA GLU A 18 -11.40 -9.26 10.71
C GLU A 18 -9.92 -9.59 10.89
N LEU A 19 -9.03 -8.64 10.60
CA LEU A 19 -7.59 -8.78 10.88
C LEU A 19 -7.33 -8.79 12.39
N ILE A 20 -7.89 -7.82 13.12
CA ILE A 20 -7.74 -7.73 14.59
C ILE A 20 -8.23 -9.02 15.26
N LYS A 21 -9.40 -9.50 14.89
CA LYS A 21 -9.98 -10.75 15.42
C LYS A 21 -9.05 -11.96 15.22
N ARG A 22 -8.20 -11.94 14.20
CA ARG A 22 -7.25 -13.02 13.87
C ARG A 22 -5.83 -12.73 14.31
N GLU A 23 -5.60 -11.65 15.06
CA GLU A 23 -4.27 -11.19 15.47
C GLU A 23 -3.33 -10.99 14.27
N MET A 24 -3.88 -10.51 13.16
CA MET A 24 -3.16 -10.24 11.90
C MET A 24 -3.02 -8.74 11.67
N VAL A 25 -1.95 -8.37 11.01
CA VAL A 25 -1.68 -6.99 10.56
C VAL A 25 -1.55 -6.95 9.03
N ALA A 26 -1.74 -5.76 8.47
CA ALA A 26 -1.64 -5.53 7.03
C ALA A 26 -1.10 -4.12 6.75
N SER A 27 -0.64 -3.90 5.50
CA SER A 27 -0.26 -2.59 4.99
C SER A 27 -1.41 -2.00 4.16
N PHE A 28 -1.79 -0.77 4.48
CA PHE A 28 -2.85 -0.03 3.79
C PHE A 28 -2.26 1.16 3.05
N PHE A 29 -2.28 1.11 1.72
CA PHE A 29 -1.75 2.15 0.83
C PHE A 29 -2.84 3.18 0.54
N ILE A 30 -2.67 4.40 1.05
CA ILE A 30 -3.68 5.45 1.06
C ILE A 30 -3.39 6.48 -0.04
N ILE A 31 -4.40 6.79 -0.86
CA ILE A 31 -4.39 7.94 -1.79
C ILE A 31 -4.75 9.18 -0.98
N THR A 32 -3.81 10.12 -0.83
CA THR A 32 -4.00 11.23 0.10
C THR A 32 -4.97 12.32 -0.37
N ASP A 33 -5.24 12.42 -1.67
CA ASP A 33 -6.30 13.30 -2.20
C ASP A 33 -7.72 12.75 -1.95
N LYS A 34 -7.84 11.45 -1.61
CA LYS A 34 -9.14 10.78 -1.46
C LYS A 34 -9.62 10.66 -0.02
N PHE A 35 -8.74 10.72 0.96
CA PHE A 35 -9.20 10.63 2.35
C PHE A 35 -10.17 11.78 2.69
N ASN A 36 -11.11 11.54 3.59
CA ASN A 36 -12.27 12.39 3.89
C ASN A 36 -13.32 12.48 2.77
N HIS A 37 -13.11 11.91 1.58
CA HIS A 37 -14.16 11.81 0.57
C HIS A 37 -15.11 10.64 0.85
N SER A 38 -16.34 10.73 0.34
CA SER A 38 -17.32 9.66 0.46
C SER A 38 -16.77 8.36 -0.13
N GLY A 39 -16.88 7.25 0.61
CA GLY A 39 -16.36 5.94 0.20
C GLY A 39 -14.90 5.67 0.53
N TYR A 40 -14.18 6.63 1.09
CA TYR A 40 -12.79 6.50 1.53
C TYR A 40 -12.65 6.64 3.05
N VAL A 41 -11.51 6.24 3.58
CA VAL A 41 -11.17 6.45 4.98
C VAL A 41 -11.00 7.95 5.28
N ASN A 42 -11.24 8.34 6.52
CA ASN A 42 -10.93 9.69 7.02
C ASN A 42 -9.73 9.65 7.98
N GLU A 43 -9.27 10.83 8.41
CA GLU A 43 -8.12 10.95 9.31
C GLU A 43 -8.27 10.14 10.59
N SER A 44 -9.45 10.20 11.25
CA SER A 44 -9.67 9.46 12.49
C SER A 44 -9.64 7.94 12.29
N MET A 45 -10.11 7.45 11.15
CA MET A 45 -10.03 6.04 10.77
C MET A 45 -8.57 5.62 10.52
N ILE A 46 -7.80 6.44 9.79
CA ILE A 46 -6.37 6.20 9.54
C ILE A 46 -5.60 6.11 10.86
N GLN A 47 -5.85 7.04 11.80
CA GLN A 47 -5.25 7.02 13.13
C GLN A 47 -5.63 5.76 13.92
N GLU A 48 -6.89 5.33 13.83
CA GLU A 48 -7.34 4.13 14.52
C GLU A 48 -6.74 2.86 13.92
N MET A 49 -6.64 2.77 12.59
CA MET A 49 -5.95 1.67 11.91
C MET A 49 -4.49 1.58 12.39
N HIS A 50 -3.78 2.70 12.42
CA HIS A 50 -2.39 2.75 12.91
C HIS A 50 -2.27 2.32 14.37
N ARG A 51 -3.14 2.82 15.27
CA ARG A 51 -3.15 2.44 16.69
C ARG A 51 -3.43 0.95 16.92
N ASN A 52 -4.13 0.31 16.01
CA ASN A 52 -4.37 -1.14 16.03
C ASN A 52 -3.27 -1.95 15.32
N GLY A 53 -2.10 -1.35 15.06
CA GLY A 53 -0.92 -2.02 14.53
C GLY A 53 -0.92 -2.22 13.01
N MET A 54 -1.88 -1.62 12.28
CA MET A 54 -1.86 -1.65 10.82
C MET A 54 -0.80 -0.67 10.29
N GLU A 55 -0.04 -1.07 9.29
CA GLU A 55 0.87 -0.18 8.59
C GLU A 55 0.07 0.77 7.70
N ILE A 56 0.27 2.06 7.88
CA ILE A 56 -0.23 3.11 6.98
C ILE A 56 0.89 3.46 6.00
N ALA A 57 0.60 3.35 4.72
CA ALA A 57 1.54 3.52 3.64
C ALA A 57 0.98 4.45 2.54
N SER A 58 1.85 4.98 1.69
CA SER A 58 1.43 5.93 0.65
C SER A 58 1.09 5.23 -0.67
N HIS A 59 0.00 5.69 -1.31
CA HIS A 59 -0.38 5.35 -2.68
C HIS A 59 -0.44 6.59 -3.58
N SER A 60 0.54 7.48 -3.43
CA SER A 60 0.64 8.81 -4.00
C SER A 60 -0.43 9.80 -3.49
N HIS A 61 -0.37 11.04 -3.98
CA HIS A 61 -1.38 12.05 -3.66
C HIS A 61 -2.64 11.84 -4.49
N SER A 62 -2.53 11.83 -5.82
CA SER A 62 -3.70 11.85 -6.72
C SER A 62 -3.97 10.54 -7.47
N HIS A 63 -3.13 9.52 -7.27
CA HIS A 63 -3.18 8.24 -8.00
C HIS A 63 -2.94 8.40 -9.52
N CYS A 64 -2.04 9.29 -9.93
CA CYS A 64 -1.72 9.55 -11.33
C CYS A 64 -0.55 8.69 -11.84
N ASP A 65 -0.24 8.83 -13.14
CA ASP A 65 0.96 8.28 -13.75
C ASP A 65 2.20 9.07 -13.30
N LEU A 66 3.01 8.46 -12.45
CA LEU A 66 4.16 9.12 -11.81
C LEU A 66 5.31 9.47 -12.77
N ARG A 67 5.33 8.91 -13.98
CA ARG A 67 6.37 9.20 -14.99
C ARG A 67 6.29 10.64 -15.51
N ASN A 68 5.13 11.28 -15.39
CA ASN A 68 4.86 12.64 -15.89
C ASN A 68 4.29 13.57 -14.82
N ALA A 69 4.35 13.18 -13.55
CA ALA A 69 3.75 13.91 -12.44
C ALA A 69 4.76 14.82 -11.72
N ASP A 70 4.24 15.74 -10.92
CA ASP A 70 5.03 16.46 -9.93
C ASP A 70 5.33 15.52 -8.75
N LEU A 71 6.53 14.95 -8.74
CA LEU A 71 6.94 13.97 -7.73
C LEU A 71 7.03 14.56 -6.32
N GLU A 72 7.24 15.89 -6.19
CA GLU A 72 7.17 16.54 -4.89
C GLU A 72 5.79 16.43 -4.28
N ILE A 73 4.74 16.68 -5.06
CA ILE A 73 3.34 16.57 -4.61
C ILE A 73 2.99 15.10 -4.38
N GLU A 74 3.24 14.26 -5.38
CA GLU A 74 2.77 12.87 -5.37
C GLU A 74 3.46 11.99 -4.32
N LEU A 75 4.74 12.23 -4.05
CA LEU A 75 5.53 11.39 -3.16
C LEU A 75 5.82 12.06 -1.81
N ASN A 76 6.41 13.28 -1.82
CA ASN A 76 6.85 13.92 -0.59
C ASN A 76 5.68 14.51 0.22
N GLN A 77 4.79 15.26 -0.41
CA GLN A 77 3.62 15.81 0.30
C GLN A 77 2.66 14.71 0.77
N SER A 78 2.42 13.69 -0.08
CA SER A 78 1.64 12.52 0.30
C SER A 78 2.19 11.83 1.56
N LYS A 79 3.50 11.60 1.60
CA LYS A 79 4.19 11.05 2.77
C LYS A 79 3.99 11.91 4.01
N THR A 80 4.29 13.20 3.90
CA THR A 80 4.21 14.17 5.00
C THR A 80 2.79 14.28 5.57
N LEU A 81 1.77 14.26 4.72
CA LEU A 81 0.37 14.27 5.15
C LEU A 81 0.03 13.04 6.01
N LEU A 82 0.40 11.85 5.57
CA LEU A 82 0.15 10.63 6.33
C LEU A 82 0.93 10.60 7.64
N GLU A 83 2.21 11.00 7.63
CA GLU A 83 3.04 11.10 8.83
C GLU A 83 2.45 12.04 9.88
N ASN A 84 1.91 13.19 9.46
CA ASN A 84 1.23 14.14 10.33
C ASN A 84 -0.06 13.53 10.93
N ILE A 85 -0.83 12.76 10.15
CA ILE A 85 -2.06 12.11 10.61
C ILE A 85 -1.75 11.07 11.69
N ILE A 86 -0.75 10.19 11.44
CA ILE A 86 -0.45 9.08 12.36
C ILE A 86 0.56 9.44 13.44
N ASN A 87 1.23 10.59 13.34
CA ASN A 87 2.35 11.02 14.17
C ASN A 87 3.48 9.97 14.24
N ASP A 88 3.78 9.37 13.11
CA ASP A 88 4.83 8.36 12.94
C ASP A 88 5.33 8.37 11.48
N ASN A 89 6.42 7.64 11.20
CA ASN A 89 7.02 7.61 9.87
C ASN A 89 6.26 6.68 8.91
N VAL A 90 6.16 7.10 7.65
CA VAL A 90 5.65 6.31 6.53
C VAL A 90 6.82 5.81 5.70
N TYR A 91 7.02 4.48 5.63
CA TYR A 91 8.17 3.87 4.98
C TYR A 91 7.86 3.20 3.65
N SER A 92 6.62 2.78 3.45
CA SER A 92 6.21 1.97 2.31
C SER A 92 5.42 2.78 1.29
N PHE A 93 5.62 2.47 0.01
CA PHE A 93 4.94 3.07 -1.12
C PHE A 93 4.38 1.99 -2.07
N CYS A 94 3.23 2.24 -2.70
CA CYS A 94 2.73 1.42 -3.79
C CYS A 94 2.51 2.30 -5.03
N TYR A 95 3.08 1.89 -6.16
CA TYR A 95 2.97 2.65 -7.42
C TYR A 95 1.54 2.58 -7.99
N PRO A 96 0.86 3.74 -8.20
CA PRO A 96 -0.43 3.78 -8.88
C PRO A 96 -0.37 3.08 -10.24
N CYS A 97 -1.24 2.12 -10.46
CA CYS A 97 -1.29 1.31 -11.68
C CYS A 97 0.04 0.62 -12.07
N GLY A 98 1.06 0.66 -11.22
CA GLY A 98 2.40 0.19 -11.54
C GLY A 98 3.15 1.06 -12.56
N LEU A 99 2.77 2.34 -12.70
CA LEU A 99 3.36 3.29 -13.65
C LEU A 99 4.43 4.15 -12.97
N TYR A 100 5.69 3.80 -13.19
CA TYR A 100 6.86 4.49 -12.65
C TYR A 100 8.05 4.36 -13.61
N ASP A 101 9.09 5.13 -13.36
CA ASP A 101 10.38 5.07 -14.05
C ASP A 101 11.54 5.19 -13.05
N LYS A 102 12.78 5.25 -13.57
CA LYS A 102 13.96 5.39 -12.74
C LYS A 102 13.95 6.69 -11.92
N ASN A 103 13.46 7.79 -12.48
CA ASN A 103 13.40 9.07 -11.79
C ASN A 103 12.43 8.98 -10.59
N THR A 104 11.30 8.30 -10.75
CA THR A 104 10.35 8.02 -9.66
C THR A 104 11.02 7.23 -8.53
N ILE A 105 11.80 6.18 -8.86
CA ILE A 105 12.53 5.37 -7.87
C ILE A 105 13.55 6.22 -7.11
N ASP A 106 14.38 6.99 -7.84
CA ASP A 106 15.41 7.84 -7.24
C ASP A 106 14.76 8.89 -6.31
N TYR A 107 13.59 9.41 -6.68
CA TYR A 107 12.84 10.37 -5.86
C TYR A 107 12.23 9.75 -4.61
N LEU A 108 11.67 8.53 -4.69
CA LEU A 108 11.21 7.78 -3.51
C LEU A 108 12.32 7.60 -2.47
N ALA A 109 13.51 7.20 -2.92
CA ALA A 109 14.67 7.07 -2.05
C ALA A 109 15.06 8.39 -1.39
N LYS A 110 15.04 9.50 -2.14
CA LYS A 110 15.29 10.87 -1.64
C LYS A 110 14.26 11.30 -0.59
N CYS A 111 12.97 10.96 -0.77
CA CYS A 111 11.91 11.24 0.20
C CYS A 111 11.99 10.36 1.46
N GLY A 112 12.89 9.38 1.49
CA GLY A 112 13.11 8.52 2.65
C GLY A 112 12.17 7.31 2.76
N TYR A 113 11.43 6.98 1.70
CA TYR A 113 10.77 5.67 1.62
C TYR A 113 11.81 4.56 1.68
N LYS A 114 11.46 3.44 2.25
CA LYS A 114 12.37 2.29 2.44
C LYS A 114 12.04 1.13 1.52
N VAL A 115 10.80 1.07 1.03
CA VAL A 115 10.32 -0.01 0.19
C VAL A 115 9.22 0.49 -0.74
N ALA A 116 9.17 -0.05 -1.97
CA ALA A 116 8.03 0.19 -2.85
C ALA A 116 7.56 -1.10 -3.54
N ILE A 117 6.25 -1.18 -3.70
CA ILE A 117 5.53 -2.35 -4.18
C ILE A 117 4.93 -2.04 -5.56
N THR A 118 5.09 -2.98 -6.47
CA THR A 118 4.58 -2.88 -7.85
C THR A 118 3.29 -3.67 -8.04
N VAL A 119 2.75 -3.63 -9.25
CA VAL A 119 1.68 -4.53 -9.72
C VAL A 119 2.24 -5.79 -10.40
N ASN A 120 3.57 -5.92 -10.50
CA ASN A 120 4.21 -7.08 -11.11
C ASN A 120 3.89 -8.34 -10.31
N TYR A 121 3.37 -9.34 -11.00
CA TYR A 121 2.98 -10.60 -10.38
C TYR A 121 4.19 -11.43 -9.98
N GLY A 122 4.17 -11.99 -8.77
CA GLY A 122 5.17 -12.90 -8.27
C GLY A 122 5.47 -12.69 -6.78
N GLU A 123 6.46 -13.43 -6.30
CA GLU A 123 6.95 -13.32 -4.93
C GLU A 123 8.01 -12.24 -4.81
N ALA A 124 8.04 -11.55 -3.68
CA ALA A 124 9.14 -10.66 -3.32
C ALA A 124 10.34 -11.51 -2.86
N LEU A 125 11.48 -11.33 -3.51
CA LEU A 125 12.71 -12.09 -3.24
C LEU A 125 13.73 -11.22 -2.49
N ILE A 126 14.55 -11.83 -1.64
CA ILE A 126 15.56 -11.14 -0.82
C ILE A 126 16.54 -10.30 -1.67
N ASN A 127 16.88 -10.76 -2.86
CA ASN A 127 17.83 -10.10 -3.77
C ASN A 127 17.16 -9.19 -4.80
N GLN A 128 15.87 -8.93 -4.67
CA GLN A 128 15.14 -8.03 -5.54
C GLN A 128 15.42 -6.57 -5.16
N ASN A 129 15.31 -5.64 -6.13
CA ASN A 129 15.32 -4.22 -5.83
C ASN A 129 14.18 -3.88 -4.86
N ILE A 130 14.51 -3.34 -3.71
CA ILE A 130 13.55 -3.04 -2.63
C ILE A 130 12.48 -2.02 -3.04
N TYR A 131 12.74 -1.23 -4.08
CA TYR A 131 11.76 -0.31 -4.67
C TYR A 131 10.95 -0.91 -5.83
N GLU A 132 11.07 -2.23 -6.08
CA GLU A 132 10.36 -2.91 -7.16
C GLU A 132 9.80 -4.27 -6.71
N LEU A 133 9.32 -4.36 -5.47
CA LEU A 133 8.83 -5.61 -4.91
C LEU A 133 7.59 -6.08 -5.67
N LYS A 134 7.62 -7.35 -6.04
CA LYS A 134 6.47 -8.05 -6.63
C LYS A 134 5.46 -8.43 -5.58
N ARG A 135 4.23 -8.68 -6.00
CA ARG A 135 3.18 -9.22 -5.13
C ARG A 135 2.24 -10.15 -5.88
N ILE A 136 1.57 -11.00 -5.13
CA ILE A 136 0.55 -11.90 -5.64
C ILE A 136 -0.80 -11.20 -5.51
N ARG A 137 -1.41 -10.86 -6.65
CA ARG A 137 -2.72 -10.23 -6.66
C ARG A 137 -3.82 -11.25 -6.44
N ILE A 138 -4.69 -10.96 -5.46
CA ILE A 138 -5.94 -11.68 -5.24
C ILE A 138 -7.07 -10.88 -5.89
N ASN A 139 -7.85 -11.53 -6.75
CA ASN A 139 -8.96 -10.92 -7.46
C ASN A 139 -10.28 -11.30 -6.81
N ARG A 140 -11.31 -10.50 -7.05
CA ARG A 140 -12.66 -10.74 -6.53
C ARG A 140 -13.24 -12.10 -6.95
N GLU A 141 -12.87 -12.57 -8.13
CA GLU A 141 -13.33 -13.83 -8.73
C GLU A 141 -12.56 -15.06 -8.23
N ASP A 142 -11.47 -14.86 -7.47
CA ASP A 142 -10.69 -15.98 -6.96
C ASP A 142 -11.48 -16.77 -5.92
N GLN A 143 -11.78 -18.01 -6.25
CA GLN A 143 -12.38 -18.99 -5.33
C GLN A 143 -11.31 -19.47 -4.35
N ILE A 144 -11.74 -20.13 -3.27
CA ILE A 144 -10.82 -20.57 -2.19
C ILE A 144 -9.70 -21.48 -2.72
N GLU A 145 -9.98 -22.32 -3.70
CA GLU A 145 -9.00 -23.22 -4.31
C GLU A 145 -7.94 -22.43 -5.10
N THR A 146 -8.36 -21.41 -5.84
CA THR A 146 -7.45 -20.51 -6.58
C THR A 146 -6.62 -19.67 -5.62
N PHE A 147 -7.25 -19.11 -4.59
CA PHE A 147 -6.57 -18.39 -3.51
C PHE A 147 -5.50 -19.26 -2.85
N SER A 148 -5.85 -20.48 -2.43
CA SER A 148 -4.93 -21.41 -1.79
C SER A 148 -3.70 -21.73 -2.66
N LYS A 149 -3.91 -21.92 -3.97
CA LYS A 149 -2.80 -22.13 -4.93
C LYS A 149 -1.91 -20.90 -5.07
N LYS A 150 -2.49 -19.70 -5.08
CA LYS A 150 -1.74 -18.45 -5.21
C LYS A 150 -0.86 -18.15 -4.00
N VAL A 151 -1.30 -18.49 -2.79
CA VAL A 151 -0.59 -18.20 -1.53
C VAL A 151 0.21 -19.38 -0.99
N ALA A 152 0.14 -20.55 -1.66
CA ALA A 152 0.90 -21.72 -1.26
C ALA A 152 2.42 -21.45 -1.42
N PRO A 153 3.26 -21.86 -0.44
CA PRO A 153 4.69 -21.77 -0.60
C PRO A 153 5.15 -22.55 -1.85
N PRO A 154 6.16 -22.05 -2.58
CA PRO A 154 6.69 -22.77 -3.72
C PRO A 154 7.17 -24.17 -3.31
N GLY A 155 6.70 -25.20 -4.04
CA GLY A 155 7.16 -26.58 -3.86
C GLY A 155 6.36 -27.43 -2.86
N LYS A 156 5.20 -26.98 -2.35
CA LYS A 156 4.22 -27.88 -1.71
C LYS A 156 3.11 -28.22 -2.71
N PRO A 157 2.91 -29.51 -3.02
CA PRO A 157 1.81 -29.96 -3.86
C PRO A 157 0.45 -29.70 -3.22
#